data_ae8db29f32728a3cb7ce5160fc9b0081
#
_entry.id   ae8db29f32728a3cb7ce5160fc9b0081
#
_cell.length_a   1.000
_cell.length_b   1.000
_cell.length_c   1.000
_cell.angle_alpha   90.00
_cell.angle_beta   90.00
_cell.angle_gamma   90.00
#
_symmetry.space_group_name_H-M   'P 1'
#
loop_
_entity.id
_entity.type
_entity.pdbx_description
1 polymer ?
#
loop_
_entity_poly.entity_id
_entity_poly.type
_entity_poly.pdbx_seq_one_letter_code
_entity_poly.pdbx_strand_id
1 'polypeptide(L)'
;MLTPAEKELEDAFDFYEKQIRGLGSEFIDDILAAFKRIRTNPTAWTPFSKRTHRCLTNRFPYGIIYQIIDENLILIVAIAHLHRKPGYWKDRIET
;
A
#
# COMPACT_ATOMS: atom_id res chain seq x y z
N MET A 1 -3.98 5.28 8.17
CA MET A 1 -4.36 4.42 7.02
C MET A 1 -5.87 4.42 6.89
N LEU A 2 -6.35 4.58 5.68
CA LEU A 2 -7.79 4.56 5.43
C LEU A 2 -8.38 3.16 5.71
N THR A 3 -9.63 3.12 6.19
CA THR A 3 -10.30 1.87 6.50
C THR A 3 -10.31 0.88 5.32
N PRO A 4 -10.61 1.31 4.06
CA PRO A 4 -10.51 0.39 2.93
C PRO A 4 -9.11 -0.18 2.72
N ALA A 5 -8.05 0.57 3.01
CA ALA A 5 -6.69 0.07 2.91
C ALA A 5 -6.39 -0.96 4.00
N GLU A 6 -6.90 -0.74 5.22
CA GLU A 6 -6.79 -1.72 6.29
C GLU A 6 -7.47 -3.04 5.90
N LYS A 7 -8.65 -2.95 5.32
CA LYS A 7 -9.39 -4.12 4.85
C LYS A 7 -8.62 -4.87 3.77
N GLU A 8 -8.01 -4.15 2.84
CA GLU A 8 -7.17 -4.75 1.81
C GLU A 8 -5.99 -5.49 2.41
N LEU A 9 -5.36 -4.90 3.42
CA LEU A 9 -4.24 -5.53 4.11
C LEU A 9 -4.67 -6.83 4.80
N GLU A 10 -5.78 -6.79 5.52
CA GLU A 10 -6.31 -7.95 6.23
C GLU A 10 -6.71 -9.07 5.25
N ASP A 11 -7.41 -8.73 4.18
CA ASP A 11 -7.86 -9.70 3.19
C ASP A 11 -6.67 -10.37 2.49
N ALA A 12 -5.64 -9.61 2.17
CA ALA A 12 -4.43 -10.16 1.55
C ALA A 12 -3.67 -11.07 2.52
N PHE A 13 -3.55 -10.66 3.79
CA PHE A 13 -2.96 -11.50 4.82
C PHE A 13 -3.68 -12.85 4.89
N ASP A 14 -5.00 -12.83 5.01
CA ASP A 14 -5.81 -14.04 5.12
C ASP A 14 -5.63 -14.93 3.88
N PHE A 15 -5.62 -14.34 2.70
CA PHE A 15 -5.44 -15.06 1.45
C PHE A 15 -4.11 -15.83 1.45
N TYR A 16 -3.02 -15.18 1.81
CA TYR A 16 -1.70 -15.80 1.80
C TYR A 16 -1.54 -16.82 2.93
N GLU A 17 -2.07 -16.52 4.11
CA GLU A 17 -1.94 -17.40 5.25
C GLU A 17 -2.69 -18.73 5.04
N LYS A 18 -3.81 -18.68 4.32
CA LYS A 18 -4.57 -19.89 3.98
C LYS A 18 -3.85 -20.76 2.96
N GLN A 19 -2.98 -20.18 2.15
CA GLN A 19 -2.20 -20.94 1.18
C GLN A 19 -1.08 -21.72 1.84
N ILE A 20 -0.27 -21.04 2.65
CA ILE A 20 0.87 -21.63 3.35
C ILE A 20 0.97 -20.93 4.70
N ARG A 21 1.03 -21.72 5.77
CA ARG A 21 1.23 -21.15 7.11
C ARG A 21 2.50 -20.30 7.13
N GLY A 22 2.38 -19.09 7.63
CA GLY A 22 3.48 -18.13 7.73
C GLY A 22 3.62 -17.22 6.53
N LEU A 23 2.96 -17.52 5.41
CA LEU A 23 3.06 -16.69 4.21
C LEU A 23 2.40 -15.32 4.41
N GLY A 24 1.31 -15.27 5.17
CA GLY A 24 0.68 -14.00 5.54
C GLY A 24 1.62 -13.11 6.33
N SER A 25 2.39 -13.70 7.26
CA SER A 25 3.39 -12.94 8.03
C SER A 25 4.50 -12.41 7.14
N GLU A 26 4.94 -13.19 6.15
CA GLU A 26 5.93 -12.72 5.19
C GLU A 26 5.39 -11.56 4.33
N PHE A 27 4.12 -11.62 3.97
CA PHE A 27 3.47 -10.52 3.26
C PHE A 27 3.45 -9.25 4.12
N ILE A 28 3.09 -9.37 5.40
CA ILE A 28 3.10 -8.22 6.31
C ILE A 28 4.51 -7.63 6.44
N ASP A 29 5.52 -8.48 6.55
CA ASP A 29 6.91 -8.00 6.61
C ASP A 29 7.29 -7.18 5.38
N ASP A 30 6.85 -7.61 4.20
CA ASP A 30 7.10 -6.91 2.95
C ASP A 30 6.40 -5.55 2.92
N ILE A 31 5.15 -5.50 3.43
CA ILE A 31 4.38 -4.25 3.54
C ILE A 31 5.06 -3.30 4.53
N LEU A 32 5.48 -3.79 5.70
CA LEU A 32 6.13 -2.95 6.71
C LEU A 32 7.46 -2.39 6.21
N ALA A 33 8.21 -3.19 5.44
CA ALA A 33 9.45 -2.72 4.81
C ALA A 33 9.16 -1.58 3.82
N ALA A 34 8.07 -1.70 3.05
CA ALA A 34 7.66 -0.64 2.13
C ALA A 34 7.24 0.62 2.89
N PHE A 35 6.49 0.48 3.99
CA PHE A 35 6.13 1.62 4.83
C PHE A 35 7.37 2.36 5.34
N LYS A 36 8.39 1.62 5.73
CA LYS A 36 9.66 2.22 6.18
C LYS A 36 10.34 3.01 5.08
N ARG A 37 10.37 2.45 3.86
CA ARG A 37 10.94 3.16 2.70
C ARG A 37 10.17 4.44 2.39
N ILE A 38 8.84 4.39 2.47
CA ILE A 38 7.99 5.56 2.24
C ILE A 38 8.26 6.63 3.30
N ARG A 39 8.32 6.23 4.55
CA ARG A 39 8.54 7.15 5.67
C ARG A 39 9.92 7.82 5.59
N THR A 40 10.92 7.07 5.14
CA THR A 40 12.30 7.58 5.02
C THR A 40 12.43 8.57 3.87
N ASN A 41 11.75 8.32 2.75
CA ASN A 41 11.89 9.13 1.54
C ASN A 41 10.56 9.24 0.80
N PRO A 42 9.60 10.01 1.33
CA PRO A 42 8.24 10.01 0.76
C PRO A 42 8.15 10.47 -0.69
N THR A 43 9.05 11.35 -1.11
CA THR A 43 9.03 11.91 -2.46
C THR A 43 9.84 11.12 -3.47
N ALA A 44 10.55 10.08 -3.02
CA ALA A 44 11.41 9.28 -3.90
C ALA A 44 10.62 8.33 -4.80
N TRP A 45 9.38 8.00 -4.43
CA TRP A 45 8.61 6.98 -5.14
C TRP A 45 7.74 7.58 -6.23
N THR A 46 7.35 6.75 -7.17
CA THR A 46 6.70 7.18 -8.41
C THR A 46 5.42 7.97 -8.15
N PRO A 47 5.30 9.20 -8.65
CA PRO A 47 4.01 9.89 -8.67
C PRO A 47 3.01 9.06 -9.47
N PHE A 48 1.83 8.80 -8.92
CA PHE A 48 0.85 7.91 -9.52
C PHE A 48 -0.41 8.62 -9.94
N SER A 49 -0.71 9.74 -9.30
CA SER A 49 -1.75 10.66 -9.70
C SER A 49 -1.33 12.04 -9.23
N LYS A 50 -2.19 13.02 -9.43
CA LYS A 50 -1.88 14.41 -9.04
C LYS A 50 -1.51 14.54 -7.56
N ARG A 51 -2.09 13.68 -6.70
CA ARG A 51 -1.91 13.76 -5.24
C ARG A 51 -1.34 12.51 -4.62
N THR A 52 -1.05 11.48 -5.40
CA THR A 52 -0.61 10.21 -4.84
C THR A 52 0.72 9.77 -5.41
N HIS A 53 1.40 8.94 -4.63
CA HIS A 53 2.60 8.23 -5.03
C HIS A 53 2.34 6.73 -4.86
N ARG A 54 3.15 5.93 -5.53
CA ARG A 54 3.09 4.48 -5.40
C ARG A 54 4.46 3.93 -5.07
N CYS A 55 4.54 3.12 -4.01
CA CYS A 55 5.73 2.36 -3.65
C CYS A 55 5.43 0.88 -3.82
N LEU A 56 6.17 0.21 -4.69
CA LEU A 56 6.01 -1.24 -4.88
C LEU A 56 6.65 -2.00 -3.73
N THR A 57 6.03 -3.13 -3.35
CA THR A 57 6.65 -4.05 -2.41
C THR A 57 7.73 -4.87 -3.13
N ASN A 58 8.63 -5.51 -2.37
CA ASN A 58 9.78 -6.20 -2.96
C ASN A 58 9.47 -7.63 -3.40
N ARG A 59 8.59 -8.33 -2.70
CA ARG A 59 8.35 -9.76 -2.92
C ARG A 59 6.96 -10.06 -3.46
N PHE A 60 5.95 -9.42 -2.91
CA PHE A 60 4.55 -9.66 -3.25
C PHE A 60 4.08 -8.67 -4.31
N PRO A 61 3.09 -9.03 -5.13
CA PRO A 61 2.68 -8.19 -6.25
C PRO A 61 1.74 -7.06 -5.81
N TYR A 62 2.24 -6.17 -4.96
CA TYR A 62 1.44 -5.06 -4.41
C TYR A 62 2.14 -3.73 -4.58
N GLY A 63 1.33 -2.69 -4.66
CA GLY A 63 1.77 -1.30 -4.59
C GLY A 63 1.04 -0.61 -3.44
N ILE A 64 1.77 0.21 -2.70
CA ILE A 64 1.20 1.02 -1.65
C ILE A 64 0.93 2.39 -2.24
N ILE A 65 -0.34 2.78 -2.28
CA ILE A 65 -0.76 4.09 -2.76
C ILE A 65 -0.87 5.00 -1.54
N TYR A 66 -0.17 6.10 -1.56
CA TYR A 66 -0.15 7.01 -0.42
C TYR A 66 -0.18 8.47 -0.87
N GLN A 67 -0.60 9.31 0.07
CA GLN A 67 -0.68 10.76 -0.13
C GLN A 67 0.16 11.44 0.94
N ILE A 68 0.98 12.39 0.54
CA ILE A 68 1.74 13.21 1.48
C ILE A 68 0.82 14.37 1.89
N ILE A 69 0.36 14.33 3.14
CA ILE A 69 -0.55 15.37 3.65
C ILE A 69 0.26 16.59 4.07
N ASP A 70 1.31 16.37 4.84
CA ASP A 70 2.30 17.39 5.20
C ASP A 70 3.61 16.70 5.55
N GLU A 71 4.59 17.45 6.02
CA GLU A 71 5.93 16.91 6.31
C GLU A 71 5.95 15.85 7.42
N ASN A 72 4.88 15.76 8.21
CA ASN A 72 4.79 14.82 9.34
C ASN A 72 3.71 13.76 9.17
N LEU A 73 2.92 13.82 8.09
CA LEU A 73 1.78 12.93 7.93
C LEU A 73 1.67 12.38 6.52
N ILE A 74 1.68 11.06 6.45
CA ILE A 74 1.46 10.32 5.20
C ILE A 74 0.19 9.49 5.38
N LEU A 75 -0.72 9.60 4.42
CA LEU A 75 -1.96 8.86 4.43
C LEU A 75 -1.85 7.67 3.48
N ILE A 76 -1.99 6.45 4.01
CA ILE A 76 -2.05 5.24 3.19
C ILE A 76 -3.47 5.11 2.65
N VAL A 77 -3.59 5.22 1.33
CA VAL A 77 -4.87 5.24 0.62
C VAL A 77 -5.29 3.83 0.22
N ALA A 78 -4.35 3.02 -0.24
CA ALA A 78 -4.66 1.67 -0.73
C ALA A 78 -3.45 0.74 -0.62
N ILE A 79 -3.74 -0.52 -0.36
CA ILE A 79 -2.80 -1.63 -0.50
C ILE A 79 -3.29 -2.38 -1.74
N ALA A 80 -2.71 -2.08 -2.89
CA ALA A 80 -3.27 -2.43 -4.18
C ALA A 80 -2.53 -3.57 -4.84
N HIS A 81 -3.22 -4.69 -5.07
CA HIS A 81 -2.67 -5.75 -5.91
C HIS A 81 -2.41 -5.17 -7.31
N LEU A 82 -1.29 -5.53 -7.93
CA LEU A 82 -0.88 -4.93 -9.20
C LEU A 82 -1.82 -5.25 -10.36
N HIS A 83 -2.67 -6.27 -10.23
CA HIS A 83 -3.67 -6.62 -11.24
C HIS A 83 -5.00 -5.91 -11.06
N ARG A 84 -5.17 -5.11 -10.00
CA ARG A 84 -6.37 -4.31 -9.83
C ARG A 84 -6.40 -3.19 -10.87
N LYS A 85 -7.60 -2.78 -11.26
CA LYS A 85 -7.78 -1.67 -12.19
C LYS A 85 -7.11 -0.41 -11.63
N PRO A 86 -6.23 0.25 -12.40
CA PRO A 86 -5.60 1.50 -11.94
C PRO A 86 -6.64 2.54 -11.57
N GLY A 87 -6.43 3.19 -10.42
CA GLY A 87 -7.31 4.25 -9.98
C GLY A 87 -8.59 3.80 -9.30
N TYR A 88 -8.77 2.50 -9.04
CA TYR A 88 -9.97 1.99 -8.35
C TYR A 88 -10.17 2.65 -6.97
N TRP A 89 -9.09 3.16 -6.38
CA TRP A 89 -9.06 3.79 -5.05
C TRP A 89 -9.37 5.29 -5.08
N LYS A 90 -9.57 5.88 -6.27
CA LYS A 90 -9.69 7.35 -6.40
C LYS A 90 -10.85 7.94 -5.60
N ASP A 91 -11.92 7.18 -5.47
CA ASP A 91 -13.10 7.64 -4.71
C ASP A 91 -12.83 7.73 -3.20
N ARG A 92 -11.71 7.20 -2.73
CA ARG A 92 -11.36 7.23 -1.31
C ARG A 92 -10.81 8.58 -0.88
N ILE A 93 -10.36 9.38 -1.83
CA ILE A 93 -9.78 10.70 -1.59
C ILE A 93 -10.36 11.67 -2.61
N GLU A 94 -10.39 12.94 -2.22
CA GLU A 94 -10.75 14.00 -3.16
C GLU A 94 -9.54 14.31 -4.04
N THR A 95 -9.74 14.25 -5.32
CA THR A 95 -8.67 14.51 -6.28
C THR A 95 -8.97 15.74 -7.11
#